data_c9fb41ad99474bee6955f14b68f93212
#
_entry.id   c9fb41ad99474bee6955f14b68f93212
#
_cell.length_a   1.000
_cell.length_b   1.000
_cell.length_c   1.000
_cell.angle_alpha   90.00
_cell.angle_beta   90.00
_cell.angle_gamma   90.00
#
_symmetry.space_group_name_H-M   'P 1'
#
loop_
_entity.id
_entity.type
_entity.pdbx_description
1 polymer ?
#
loop_
_entity_poly.entity_id
_entity_poly.type
_entity_poly.pdbx_seq_one_letter_code
_entity_poly.pdbx_strand_id
1 'polypeptide(L)'
;DLDPTNWNENITEGGFIQMLDERGELLKVISFLGYVYVFREHGISRVTAYADQTQFAVTHLFTASGKIFADTVALCGDKVMFACEDGIYVFDGLSARKVLSNLDGFIKSDSHSTAIFYEGKYYLSLRVDYDGKVGCENGEYINNVVLIYGDGYEIVRGYDIRKFCAGDELYAISGTSVLKIGTNGLQKCWESPVVDLGSSKRKRVLWLYLDTCCDVTVTFFGDGIQKSVTVSGSATAQRVRVDMTCRKFGLRIVSIDDAPKVSRPQIYYRYT
;
A
#
# COMPACT_ATOMS: atom_id res chain seq x y z
N ASP A 1 38.33 13.23 -13.14
CA ASP A 1 38.77 11.89 -13.41
C ASP A 1 37.57 11.01 -13.80
N LEU A 2 37.69 10.27 -14.90
CA LEU A 2 36.63 9.36 -15.37
C LEU A 2 36.93 7.91 -14.95
N ASP A 3 37.89 7.69 -14.07
CA ASP A 3 38.21 6.39 -13.51
C ASP A 3 37.25 6.08 -12.33
N PRO A 4 36.31 5.16 -12.47
CA PRO A 4 35.35 4.82 -11.42
C PRO A 4 35.99 4.11 -10.23
N THR A 5 37.27 3.76 -10.31
CA THR A 5 38.02 3.11 -9.22
C THR A 5 38.85 4.10 -8.39
N ASN A 6 38.94 5.34 -8.82
CA ASN A 6 39.67 6.38 -8.11
C ASN A 6 38.74 7.14 -7.14
N TRP A 7 38.76 6.74 -5.89
CA TRP A 7 38.03 7.36 -4.80
C TRP A 7 38.87 8.40 -4.05
N ASN A 8 39.55 9.27 -4.77
CA ASN A 8 40.41 10.29 -4.19
C ASN A 8 39.55 11.51 -3.76
N GLU A 9 39.73 11.98 -2.54
CA GLU A 9 39.12 13.21 -2.03
C GLU A 9 39.75 14.49 -2.60
N ASN A 10 40.80 14.37 -3.37
CA ASN A 10 41.46 15.51 -3.99
C ASN A 10 40.55 16.11 -5.09
N ILE A 11 40.30 17.41 -4.99
CA ILE A 11 39.42 18.17 -5.92
C ILE A 11 39.88 18.10 -7.38
N THR A 12 41.19 17.84 -7.62
CA THR A 12 41.74 17.77 -8.97
C THR A 12 41.65 16.39 -9.62
N GLU A 13 41.47 15.32 -8.84
CA GLU A 13 41.49 13.94 -9.32
C GLU A 13 40.22 13.17 -8.97
N GLY A 14 39.45 13.63 -8.04
CA GLY A 14 38.21 13.08 -7.59
C GLY A 14 37.44 14.17 -6.85
N GLY A 15 36.40 13.79 -6.15
CA GLY A 15 35.64 14.75 -5.34
C GLY A 15 34.50 14.08 -4.61
N PHE A 16 33.91 14.80 -3.69
CA PHE A 16 32.72 14.41 -3.00
C PHE A 16 31.73 15.57 -2.97
N ILE A 17 30.44 15.23 -2.92
CA ILE A 17 29.36 16.19 -2.71
C ILE A 17 28.90 16.02 -1.26
N GLN A 18 29.11 17.05 -0.46
CA GLN A 18 28.64 17.07 0.92
C GLN A 18 27.27 17.74 1.00
N MET A 19 26.29 17.02 1.52
CA MET A 19 24.94 17.52 1.72
C MET A 19 24.74 17.88 3.21
N LEU A 20 25.08 19.13 3.55
CA LEU A 20 25.02 19.67 4.90
C LEU A 20 23.77 20.54 5.06
N ASP A 21 22.62 19.92 5.17
CA ASP A 21 21.37 20.63 5.45
C ASP A 21 20.47 19.81 6.40
N GLU A 22 19.37 20.38 6.82
CA GLU A 22 18.45 19.81 7.82
C GLU A 22 17.67 18.55 7.35
N ARG A 23 17.95 18.01 6.14
CA ARG A 23 17.24 16.83 5.60
C ARG A 23 17.73 15.50 6.14
N GLY A 24 18.70 15.50 7.04
CA GLY A 24 19.19 14.30 7.72
C GLY A 24 20.14 13.46 6.85
N GLU A 25 20.31 12.20 7.21
CA GLU A 25 21.25 11.26 6.61
C GLU A 25 20.85 10.82 5.20
N LEU A 26 21.83 10.36 4.44
CA LEU A 26 21.64 9.70 3.15
C LEU A 26 21.07 8.30 3.38
N LEU A 27 19.93 8.00 2.76
CA LEU A 27 19.25 6.72 2.92
C LEU A 27 19.43 5.81 1.71
N LYS A 28 19.19 6.37 0.50
CA LYS A 28 19.22 5.59 -0.74
C LYS A 28 19.53 6.48 -1.92
N VAL A 29 20.26 5.94 -2.88
CA VAL A 29 20.53 6.57 -4.17
C VAL A 29 19.91 5.70 -5.26
N ILE A 30 19.19 6.32 -6.19
CA ILE A 30 18.58 5.63 -7.33
C ILE A 30 18.87 6.39 -8.62
N SER A 31 18.96 5.66 -9.72
CA SER A 31 18.90 6.22 -11.07
C SER A 31 17.47 6.12 -11.59
N PHE A 32 16.88 7.25 -12.02
CA PHE A 32 15.51 7.31 -12.48
C PHE A 32 15.37 8.44 -13.52
N LEU A 33 14.72 8.16 -14.64
CA LEU A 33 14.52 9.10 -15.76
C LEU A 33 15.80 9.81 -16.22
N GLY A 34 16.92 9.11 -16.19
CA GLY A 34 18.23 9.65 -16.62
C GLY A 34 18.92 10.56 -15.60
N TYR A 35 18.40 10.69 -14.40
CA TYR A 35 18.97 11.46 -13.30
C TYR A 35 19.30 10.58 -12.11
N VAL A 36 20.19 11.08 -11.25
CA VAL A 36 20.50 10.49 -9.95
C VAL A 36 19.67 11.19 -8.88
N TYR A 37 18.90 10.42 -8.13
CA TYR A 37 18.12 10.92 -7.00
C TYR A 37 18.64 10.34 -5.70
N VAL A 38 18.77 11.23 -4.73
CA VAL A 38 19.25 10.93 -3.39
C VAL A 38 18.09 11.09 -2.42
N PHE A 39 17.67 9.98 -1.83
CA PHE A 39 16.69 9.95 -0.75
C PHE A 39 17.42 10.14 0.58
N ARG A 40 16.96 11.09 1.34
CA ARG A 40 17.44 11.43 2.68
C ARG A 40 16.33 11.23 3.71
N GLU A 41 16.63 11.33 4.99
CA GLU A 41 15.61 11.14 6.04
C GLU A 41 14.38 12.03 5.83
N HIS A 42 14.56 13.28 5.41
CA HIS A 42 13.48 14.25 5.28
C HIS A 42 13.39 14.89 3.90
N GLY A 43 13.82 14.21 2.84
CA GLY A 43 13.67 14.80 1.52
C GLY A 43 14.31 14.04 0.38
N ILE A 44 14.09 14.57 -0.82
CA ILE A 44 14.61 14.04 -2.08
C ILE A 44 15.37 15.15 -2.79
N SER A 45 16.59 14.84 -3.21
CA SER A 45 17.44 15.73 -4.00
C SER A 45 17.79 15.06 -5.30
N ARG A 46 17.88 15.83 -6.38
CA ARG A 46 18.40 15.39 -7.66
C ARG A 46 19.83 15.88 -7.81
N VAL A 47 20.70 14.98 -8.18
CA VAL A 47 22.09 15.31 -8.57
C VAL A 47 22.17 15.27 -10.09
N THR A 48 22.56 16.37 -10.68
CA THR A 48 22.90 16.45 -12.10
C THR A 48 24.40 16.56 -12.24
N ALA A 49 24.97 15.67 -13.03
CA ALA A 49 26.39 15.66 -13.34
C ALA A 49 26.53 15.79 -14.85
N TYR A 50 27.27 16.81 -15.27
CA TYR A 50 27.69 16.94 -16.64
C TYR A 50 29.17 16.43 -16.73
N ALA A 51 29.67 16.21 -17.91
CA ALA A 51 31.07 15.73 -18.10
C ALA A 51 32.17 16.65 -17.51
N ASP A 52 31.78 17.80 -17.00
CA ASP A 52 32.62 18.80 -16.36
C ASP A 52 32.40 18.76 -14.84
N GLN A 53 33.47 18.54 -14.08
CA GLN A 53 33.43 18.50 -12.61
C GLN A 53 32.89 19.79 -11.95
N THR A 54 32.98 20.91 -12.65
CA THR A 54 32.49 22.21 -12.17
C THR A 54 31.00 22.39 -12.30
N GLN A 55 30.31 21.46 -12.97
CA GLN A 55 28.88 21.55 -13.28
C GLN A 55 27.98 20.58 -12.50
N PHE A 56 28.49 20.00 -11.42
CA PHE A 56 27.63 19.26 -10.52
C PHE A 56 26.66 20.19 -9.82
N ALA A 57 25.37 19.87 -9.91
CA ALA A 57 24.33 20.61 -9.22
C ALA A 57 23.45 19.68 -8.40
N VAL A 58 23.15 20.10 -7.17
CA VAL A 58 22.19 19.45 -6.30
C VAL A 58 20.94 20.30 -6.24
N THR A 59 19.82 19.75 -6.72
CA THR A 59 18.53 20.41 -6.69
C THR A 59 17.61 19.71 -5.69
N HIS A 60 17.10 20.43 -4.71
CA HIS A 60 16.14 19.89 -3.76
C HIS A 60 14.74 19.91 -4.37
N LEU A 61 14.06 18.76 -4.37
CA LEU A 61 12.79 18.58 -5.04
C LEU A 61 11.63 18.35 -4.07
N PHE A 62 11.91 17.74 -2.93
CA PHE A 62 10.88 17.40 -1.96
C PHE A 62 11.43 17.46 -0.54
N THR A 63 10.61 17.99 0.38
CA THR A 63 10.85 17.94 1.82
C THR A 63 9.70 17.19 2.46
N ALA A 64 10.01 16.10 3.16
CA ALA A 64 9.05 15.29 3.89
C ALA A 64 8.84 15.83 5.30
N SER A 65 7.62 15.81 5.80
CA SER A 65 7.29 16.16 7.18
C SER A 65 7.71 15.07 8.17
N GLY A 66 7.67 13.81 7.73
CA GLY A 66 8.12 12.65 8.49
C GLY A 66 9.35 11.99 7.88
N LYS A 67 9.96 11.08 8.63
CA LYS A 67 11.14 10.33 8.16
C LYS A 67 10.79 9.39 7.03
N ILE A 68 11.61 9.36 5.98
CA ILE A 68 11.54 8.42 4.86
C ILE A 68 12.23 7.11 5.27
N PHE A 69 11.68 5.96 4.86
CA PHE A 69 12.27 4.65 5.12
C PHE A 69 12.92 4.08 3.87
N ALA A 70 14.23 3.89 3.92
CA ALA A 70 15.08 3.50 2.78
C ALA A 70 14.61 2.22 2.07
N ASP A 71 14.25 1.20 2.84
CA ASP A 71 13.84 -0.12 2.33
C ASP A 71 12.45 -0.10 1.68
N THR A 72 11.73 1.01 1.80
CA THR A 72 10.43 1.18 1.13
C THR A 72 10.52 1.87 -0.22
N VAL A 73 11.69 2.45 -0.57
CA VAL A 73 11.88 3.15 -1.84
C VAL A 73 12.00 2.14 -2.97
N ALA A 74 11.05 2.13 -3.89
CA ALA A 74 11.02 1.23 -5.04
C ALA A 74 10.73 1.97 -6.35
N LEU A 75 11.40 1.55 -7.42
CA LEU A 75 11.14 2.01 -8.79
C LEU A 75 9.90 1.28 -9.33
N CYS A 76 8.86 2.03 -9.67
CA CYS A 76 7.57 1.52 -10.11
C CYS A 76 7.27 1.99 -11.54
N GLY A 77 8.08 1.54 -12.51
CA GLY A 77 7.97 1.98 -13.89
C GLY A 77 8.36 3.45 -14.07
N ASP A 78 7.40 4.28 -14.35
CA ASP A 78 7.54 5.73 -14.55
C ASP A 78 7.49 6.56 -13.25
N LYS A 79 7.52 5.91 -12.10
CA LYS A 79 7.39 6.52 -10.77
C LYS A 79 8.31 5.85 -9.76
N VAL A 80 8.53 6.54 -8.66
CA VAL A 80 9.15 5.96 -7.46
C VAL A 80 8.12 6.00 -6.34
N MET A 81 7.92 4.90 -5.66
CA MET A 81 7.10 4.86 -4.46
C MET A 81 7.96 4.69 -3.23
N PHE A 82 7.52 5.28 -2.13
CA PHE A 82 8.19 5.17 -0.83
C PHE A 82 7.22 5.46 0.31
N ALA A 83 7.57 5.02 1.51
CA ALA A 83 6.83 5.30 2.71
C ALA A 83 7.59 6.26 3.62
N CYS A 84 6.84 7.16 4.26
CA CYS A 84 7.26 8.02 5.35
C CYS A 84 6.47 7.69 6.62
N GLU A 85 6.86 8.27 7.75
CA GLU A 85 6.10 8.17 9.01
C GLU A 85 4.64 8.63 8.87
N ASP A 86 4.38 9.60 8.00
CA ASP A 86 3.06 10.20 7.80
C ASP A 86 2.25 9.58 6.66
N GLY A 87 2.79 8.62 5.91
CA GLY A 87 2.05 7.93 4.86
C GLY A 87 2.89 7.45 3.68
N ILE A 88 2.22 7.14 2.58
CA ILE A 88 2.83 6.61 1.36
C ILE A 88 2.83 7.68 0.28
N TYR A 89 3.94 7.78 -0.43
CA TYR A 89 4.18 8.80 -1.44
C TYR A 89 4.53 8.19 -2.80
N VAL A 90 4.17 8.93 -3.84
CA VAL A 90 4.59 8.70 -5.22
C VAL A 90 5.38 9.90 -5.68
N PHE A 91 6.56 9.67 -6.23
CA PHE A 91 7.45 10.67 -6.80
C PHE A 91 7.59 10.45 -8.31
N ASP A 92 7.42 11.50 -9.08
CA ASP A 92 7.42 11.49 -10.56
C ASP A 92 8.73 12.00 -11.19
N GLY A 93 9.74 12.28 -10.38
CA GLY A 93 11.01 12.90 -10.80
C GLY A 93 11.06 14.42 -10.62
N LEU A 94 9.94 15.07 -10.34
CA LEU A 94 9.84 16.52 -10.08
C LEU A 94 9.21 16.83 -8.73
N SER A 95 8.17 16.10 -8.37
CA SER A 95 7.40 16.30 -7.15
C SER A 95 6.99 14.99 -6.50
N ALA A 96 6.80 15.00 -5.19
CA ALA A 96 6.21 13.89 -4.48
C ALA A 96 4.81 14.27 -3.99
N ARG A 97 3.87 13.33 -4.13
CA ARG A 97 2.50 13.47 -3.63
C ARG A 97 2.12 12.29 -2.78
N LYS A 98 1.39 12.55 -1.71
CA LYS A 98 0.84 11.52 -0.85
C LYS A 98 -0.28 10.76 -1.56
N VAL A 99 -0.30 9.44 -1.39
CA VAL A 99 -1.34 8.56 -1.89
C VAL A 99 -1.95 7.78 -0.72
N LEU A 100 -3.14 7.21 -0.92
CA LEU A 100 -3.84 6.42 0.10
C LEU A 100 -4.11 7.18 1.41
N SER A 101 -4.42 8.48 1.32
CA SER A 101 -4.73 9.34 2.48
C SER A 101 -5.93 8.83 3.31
N ASN A 102 -6.79 7.99 2.73
CA ASN A 102 -7.86 7.30 3.45
C ASN A 102 -7.35 6.26 4.47
N LEU A 103 -6.07 5.87 4.39
CA LEU A 103 -5.41 4.97 5.33
C LEU A 103 -4.55 5.72 6.37
N ASP A 104 -4.58 7.05 6.35
CA ASP A 104 -3.86 7.85 7.34
C ASP A 104 -4.31 7.51 8.76
N GLY A 105 -3.36 7.40 9.67
CA GLY A 105 -3.61 6.98 11.04
C GLY A 105 -3.69 5.46 11.26
N PHE A 106 -3.95 4.67 10.20
CA PHE A 106 -3.87 3.21 10.27
C PHE A 106 -2.48 2.70 9.95
N ILE A 107 -1.82 3.31 8.96
CA ILE A 107 -0.49 2.89 8.49
C ILE A 107 0.57 3.38 9.47
N LYS A 108 1.40 2.46 9.94
CA LYS A 108 2.57 2.73 10.78
C LYS A 108 3.81 2.22 10.07
N SER A 109 4.40 3.05 9.22
CA SER A 109 5.71 2.76 8.64
C SER A 109 6.81 3.11 9.63
N ASP A 110 7.84 2.27 9.70
CA ASP A 110 9.02 2.45 10.53
C ASP A 110 10.26 1.84 9.84
N SER A 111 11.37 1.75 10.55
CA SER A 111 12.62 1.20 10.02
C SER A 111 12.56 -0.28 9.62
N HIS A 112 11.52 -1.02 10.04
CA HIS A 112 11.29 -2.41 9.64
C HIS A 112 10.44 -2.53 8.36
N SER A 113 9.82 -1.42 7.93
CA SER A 113 9.01 -1.40 6.71
C SER A 113 9.88 -1.64 5.48
N THR A 114 9.43 -2.50 4.59
CA THR A 114 10.14 -2.87 3.37
C THR A 114 9.19 -2.98 2.20
N ALA A 115 9.66 -2.67 1.01
CA ALA A 115 8.83 -2.74 -0.18
C ALA A 115 9.57 -3.27 -1.42
N ILE A 116 8.78 -3.69 -2.39
CA ILE A 116 9.22 -4.06 -3.73
C ILE A 116 8.16 -3.72 -4.76
N PHE A 117 8.58 -3.48 -5.99
CA PHE A 117 7.70 -3.43 -7.14
C PHE A 117 7.82 -4.72 -7.94
N TYR A 118 6.69 -5.38 -8.18
CA TYR A 118 6.64 -6.64 -8.91
C TYR A 118 5.33 -6.74 -9.70
N GLU A 119 5.40 -7.11 -10.96
CA GLU A 119 4.24 -7.29 -11.88
C GLU A 119 3.23 -6.13 -11.84
N GLY A 120 3.73 -4.89 -11.91
CA GLY A 120 2.88 -3.70 -11.96
C GLY A 120 2.30 -3.26 -10.60
N LYS A 121 2.64 -3.95 -9.50
CA LYS A 121 2.15 -3.63 -8.16
C LYS A 121 3.30 -3.29 -7.20
N TYR A 122 3.05 -2.36 -6.31
CA TYR A 122 3.91 -2.01 -5.20
C TYR A 122 3.46 -2.79 -3.96
N TYR A 123 4.33 -3.66 -3.46
CA TYR A 123 4.13 -4.45 -2.24
C TYR A 123 4.87 -3.76 -1.11
N LEU A 124 4.17 -3.41 -0.06
CA LEU A 124 4.73 -2.74 1.11
C LEU A 124 4.35 -3.51 2.37
N SER A 125 5.35 -4.06 3.04
CA SER A 125 5.20 -4.64 4.38
C SER A 125 5.34 -3.56 5.42
N LEU A 126 4.37 -3.48 6.31
CA LEU A 126 4.30 -2.46 7.36
C LEU A 126 3.45 -2.93 8.55
N ARG A 127 3.38 -2.10 9.56
CA ARG A 127 2.54 -2.33 10.74
C ARG A 127 1.23 -1.56 10.66
N VAL A 128 0.14 -2.23 11.04
CA VAL A 128 -1.19 -1.62 11.19
C VAL A 128 -1.81 -2.15 12.48
N ASP A 129 -2.46 -1.28 13.23
CA ASP A 129 -3.26 -1.70 14.38
C ASP A 129 -4.66 -2.10 13.89
N TYR A 130 -4.99 -3.38 14.00
CA TYR A 130 -6.30 -3.89 13.58
C TYR A 130 -6.82 -4.90 14.60
N ASP A 131 -8.09 -4.85 14.88
CA ASP A 131 -8.79 -5.77 15.80
C ASP A 131 -8.06 -5.96 17.16
N GLY A 132 -7.41 -4.91 17.67
CA GLY A 132 -6.59 -4.94 18.88
C GLY A 132 -5.27 -5.71 18.73
N LYS A 133 -4.94 -6.15 17.53
CA LYS A 133 -3.66 -6.82 17.22
C LYS A 133 -2.65 -5.80 16.77
N VAL A 134 -1.67 -5.55 17.62
CA VAL A 134 -0.48 -4.77 17.27
C VAL A 134 0.58 -5.74 16.75
N GLY A 135 1.27 -5.38 15.67
CA GLY A 135 2.44 -6.16 15.21
C GLY A 135 3.56 -6.07 16.24
N CYS A 136 3.55 -7.01 17.20
CA CYS A 136 4.53 -7.06 18.27
C CYS A 136 4.84 -8.54 18.61
N GLU A 137 6.11 -8.86 18.64
CA GLU A 137 6.63 -10.17 19.05
C GLU A 137 7.78 -9.95 20.04
N ASN A 138 7.74 -10.64 21.18
CA ASN A 138 8.75 -10.52 22.25
C ASN A 138 9.07 -9.08 22.71
N GLY A 139 8.08 -8.18 22.61
CA GLY A 139 8.24 -6.76 22.94
C GLY A 139 8.81 -5.89 21.82
N GLU A 140 9.14 -6.47 20.67
CA GLU A 140 9.55 -5.76 19.46
C GLU A 140 8.36 -5.54 18.52
N TYR A 141 8.30 -4.37 17.91
CA TYR A 141 7.32 -4.10 16.87
C TYR A 141 7.73 -4.76 15.57
N ILE A 142 6.82 -5.53 15.01
CA ILE A 142 7.01 -6.25 13.73
C ILE A 142 5.98 -5.79 12.71
N ASN A 143 6.26 -6.02 11.43
CA ASN A 143 5.26 -5.87 10.39
C ASN A 143 4.16 -6.93 10.57
N ASN A 144 2.93 -6.60 10.27
CA ASN A 144 1.81 -7.53 10.40
C ASN A 144 0.85 -7.52 9.21
N VAL A 145 1.12 -6.68 8.23
CA VAL A 145 0.36 -6.61 6.98
C VAL A 145 1.28 -6.38 5.79
N VAL A 146 0.80 -6.82 4.63
CA VAL A 146 1.34 -6.42 3.32
C VAL A 146 0.26 -5.62 2.61
N LEU A 147 0.55 -4.35 2.33
CA LEU A 147 -0.25 -3.49 1.47
C LEU A 147 0.21 -3.71 0.02
N ILE A 148 -0.72 -4.04 -0.86
CA ILE A 148 -0.48 -4.22 -2.29
C ILE A 148 -1.21 -3.09 -3.00
N TYR A 149 -0.47 -2.25 -3.71
CA TYR A 149 -1.01 -1.09 -4.42
C TYR A 149 -0.75 -1.18 -5.92
N GLY A 150 -1.82 -1.02 -6.71
CA GLY A 150 -1.82 -1.00 -8.17
C GLY A 150 -2.96 -0.11 -8.68
N ASP A 151 -3.93 -0.69 -9.40
CA ASP A 151 -5.16 0.02 -9.81
C ASP A 151 -6.08 0.37 -8.63
N GLY A 152 -5.86 -0.28 -7.51
CA GLY A 152 -6.47 -0.05 -6.22
C GLY A 152 -5.50 -0.49 -5.14
N TYR A 153 -6.00 -0.78 -3.93
CA TYR A 153 -5.16 -1.36 -2.89
C TYR A 153 -5.83 -2.55 -2.23
N GLU A 154 -5.00 -3.48 -1.80
CA GLU A 154 -5.37 -4.66 -1.03
C GLU A 154 -4.50 -4.73 0.22
N ILE A 155 -5.02 -5.26 1.32
CA ILE A 155 -4.28 -5.47 2.56
C ILE A 155 -4.34 -6.94 2.91
N VAL A 156 -3.18 -7.58 2.94
CA VAL A 156 -3.00 -8.98 3.38
C VAL A 156 -2.51 -8.95 4.82
N ARG A 157 -3.25 -9.57 5.75
CA ARG A 157 -2.99 -9.54 7.18
C ARG A 157 -2.29 -10.81 7.67
N GLY A 158 -1.53 -10.69 8.73
CA GLY A 158 -0.95 -11.82 9.44
C GLY A 158 0.43 -12.26 8.95
N TYR A 159 1.11 -11.41 8.17
CA TYR A 159 2.46 -11.69 7.67
C TYR A 159 3.45 -10.64 8.16
N ASP A 160 4.49 -11.08 8.88
CA ASP A 160 5.67 -10.29 9.18
C ASP A 160 6.69 -10.48 8.05
N ILE A 161 6.61 -9.64 7.03
CA ILE A 161 7.59 -9.68 5.94
C ILE A 161 8.69 -8.68 6.24
N ARG A 162 9.93 -9.17 6.31
CA ARG A 162 11.12 -8.37 6.64
C ARG A 162 11.91 -7.99 5.40
N LYS A 163 11.77 -8.73 4.30
CA LYS A 163 12.41 -8.44 3.02
C LYS A 163 11.68 -9.14 1.89
N PHE A 164 11.61 -8.48 0.75
CA PHE A 164 11.15 -9.09 -0.49
C PHE A 164 12.31 -9.41 -1.42
N CYS A 165 12.14 -10.42 -2.27
CA CYS A 165 13.05 -10.76 -3.34
C CYS A 165 12.24 -11.14 -4.58
N ALA A 166 12.49 -10.49 -5.71
CA ALA A 166 11.87 -10.78 -6.99
C ALA A 166 12.83 -11.56 -7.88
N GLY A 167 12.32 -12.60 -8.51
CA GLY A 167 12.92 -13.38 -9.58
C GLY A 167 11.84 -13.69 -10.60
N ASP A 168 11.75 -14.95 -11.03
CA ASP A 168 10.61 -15.43 -11.84
C ASP A 168 9.30 -15.35 -11.06
N GLU A 169 9.40 -15.35 -9.75
CA GLU A 169 8.30 -15.24 -8.81
C GLU A 169 8.69 -14.29 -7.67
N LEU A 170 7.69 -13.82 -6.94
CA LEU A 170 7.89 -12.98 -5.76
C LEU A 170 8.05 -13.84 -4.50
N TYR A 171 9.16 -13.66 -3.83
CA TYR A 171 9.46 -14.27 -2.54
C TYR A 171 9.58 -13.23 -1.44
N ALA A 172 9.39 -13.67 -0.21
CA ALA A 172 9.55 -12.82 0.97
C ALA A 172 10.15 -13.60 2.14
N ILE A 173 10.89 -12.91 2.98
CA ILE A 173 11.44 -13.45 4.23
C ILE A 173 10.47 -13.06 5.36
N SER A 174 9.98 -14.06 6.08
CA SER A 174 9.14 -13.89 7.27
C SER A 174 9.74 -14.72 8.42
N GLY A 175 10.25 -14.03 9.43
CA GLY A 175 11.04 -14.69 10.48
C GLY A 175 12.24 -15.43 9.90
N THR A 176 12.29 -16.76 10.08
CA THR A 176 13.32 -17.64 9.55
C THR A 176 12.92 -18.38 8.25
N SER A 177 11.73 -18.08 7.72
CA SER A 177 11.15 -18.78 6.58
C SER A 177 11.19 -17.92 5.32
N VAL A 178 11.38 -18.58 4.18
CA VAL A 178 11.18 -17.95 2.86
C VAL A 178 9.80 -18.37 2.36
N LEU A 179 8.97 -17.39 2.07
CA LEU A 179 7.62 -17.56 1.57
C LEU A 179 7.57 -17.20 0.09
N LYS A 180 6.88 -17.97 -0.71
CA LYS A 180 6.44 -17.56 -2.03
C LYS A 180 5.17 -16.73 -1.87
N ILE A 181 5.18 -15.51 -2.37
CA ILE A 181 4.01 -14.63 -2.31
C ILE A 181 3.06 -15.03 -3.43
N GLY A 182 1.85 -15.42 -3.04
CA GLY A 182 0.74 -15.75 -3.90
C GLY A 182 -0.57 -15.40 -3.20
N THR A 183 -1.65 -15.39 -3.97
CA THR A 183 -2.98 -15.06 -3.42
C THR A 183 -3.89 -16.26 -3.26
N ASN A 184 -3.41 -17.45 -3.61
CA ASN A 184 -4.19 -18.69 -3.59
C ASN A 184 -4.52 -19.10 -2.16
N GLY A 185 -5.75 -19.50 -1.92
CA GLY A 185 -6.24 -19.96 -0.62
C GLY A 185 -6.43 -18.84 0.42
N LEU A 186 -6.18 -17.60 0.09
CA LEU A 186 -6.44 -16.49 1.01
C LEU A 186 -7.93 -16.09 0.98
N GLN A 187 -8.48 -15.81 2.17
CA GLN A 187 -9.82 -15.25 2.26
C GLN A 187 -9.82 -13.83 1.71
N LYS A 188 -10.62 -13.60 0.66
CA LYS A 188 -10.86 -12.28 0.09
C LYS A 188 -12.04 -11.65 0.81
N CYS A 189 -11.87 -10.45 1.30
CA CYS A 189 -12.90 -9.72 2.02
C CYS A 189 -13.03 -8.30 1.47
N TRP A 190 -14.25 -7.92 1.12
CA TRP A 190 -14.61 -6.54 0.84
C TRP A 190 -15.72 -6.10 1.77
N GLU A 191 -15.59 -4.92 2.36
CA GLU A 191 -16.56 -4.36 3.30
C GLU A 191 -16.87 -2.91 2.96
N SER A 192 -18.14 -2.58 2.88
CA SER A 192 -18.58 -1.20 2.74
C SER A 192 -18.61 -0.51 4.10
N PRO A 193 -18.43 0.82 4.15
CA PRO A 193 -18.79 1.56 5.34
C PRO A 193 -20.28 1.41 5.66
N VAL A 194 -20.63 1.52 6.93
CA VAL A 194 -22.04 1.55 7.37
C VAL A 194 -22.57 2.97 7.24
N VAL A 195 -23.37 3.21 6.22
CA VAL A 195 -23.85 4.54 5.83
C VAL A 195 -25.37 4.67 5.91
N ASP A 196 -25.85 5.91 5.94
CA ASP A 196 -27.28 6.21 6.02
C ASP A 196 -28.01 6.18 4.68
N LEU A 197 -27.36 5.79 3.59
CA LEU A 197 -27.91 5.74 2.23
C LEU A 197 -28.60 7.05 1.80
N GLY A 198 -28.04 8.19 2.22
CA GLY A 198 -28.53 9.52 1.87
C GLY A 198 -29.72 10.02 2.71
N SER A 199 -30.11 9.32 3.76
CA SER A 199 -31.16 9.80 4.67
C SER A 199 -31.07 9.14 6.05
N SER A 200 -31.27 9.92 7.11
CA SER A 200 -31.33 9.42 8.50
C SER A 200 -32.62 8.68 8.86
N LYS A 201 -33.64 8.68 7.95
CA LYS A 201 -34.91 7.96 8.17
C LYS A 201 -34.70 6.45 8.19
N ARG A 202 -35.59 5.72 8.87
CA ARG A 202 -35.57 4.25 8.81
C ARG A 202 -35.92 3.76 7.41
N LYS A 203 -35.22 2.71 7.00
CA LYS A 203 -35.37 2.07 5.69
C LYS A 203 -35.57 0.58 5.90
N ARG A 204 -36.41 -0.02 5.09
CA ARG A 204 -36.48 -1.46 4.95
C ARG A 204 -35.66 -1.83 3.69
N VAL A 205 -34.47 -2.40 3.87
CA VAL A 205 -33.63 -2.95 2.80
C VAL A 205 -34.23 -4.30 2.44
N LEU A 206 -34.68 -4.44 1.21
CA LEU A 206 -35.44 -5.61 0.75
C LEU A 206 -34.56 -6.61 0.03
N TRP A 207 -33.75 -6.10 -0.90
CA TRP A 207 -32.97 -6.91 -1.81
C TRP A 207 -31.57 -6.32 -2.03
N LEU A 208 -30.62 -7.23 -2.22
CA LEU A 208 -29.33 -6.96 -2.84
C LEU A 208 -29.30 -7.68 -4.18
N TYR A 209 -28.90 -6.98 -5.23
CA TYR A 209 -28.54 -7.54 -6.52
C TYR A 209 -27.04 -7.51 -6.64
N LEU A 210 -26.44 -8.63 -7.03
CA LEU A 210 -24.99 -8.72 -7.27
C LEU A 210 -24.70 -9.77 -8.34
N ASP A 211 -23.62 -9.54 -9.06
CA ASP A 211 -23.02 -10.50 -9.98
C ASP A 211 -21.83 -11.12 -9.28
N THR A 212 -21.78 -12.43 -9.17
CA THR A 212 -20.64 -13.17 -8.64
C THR A 212 -20.40 -14.43 -9.44
N CYS A 213 -19.15 -14.65 -9.87
CA CYS A 213 -18.75 -15.86 -10.59
C CYS A 213 -18.40 -17.04 -9.66
N CYS A 214 -18.33 -16.81 -8.34
CA CYS A 214 -17.93 -17.79 -7.35
C CYS A 214 -18.83 -17.70 -6.12
N ASP A 215 -18.73 -18.70 -5.24
CA ASP A 215 -19.46 -18.71 -3.99
C ASP A 215 -18.92 -17.62 -3.06
N VAL A 216 -19.83 -16.81 -2.53
CA VAL A 216 -19.54 -15.73 -1.59
C VAL A 216 -20.45 -15.77 -0.39
N THR A 217 -19.94 -15.37 0.77
CA THR A 217 -20.75 -15.09 1.93
C THR A 217 -20.96 -13.58 2.03
N VAL A 218 -22.23 -13.16 1.99
CA VAL A 218 -22.61 -11.76 2.15
C VAL A 218 -23.17 -11.57 3.55
N THR A 219 -22.58 -10.66 4.30
CA THR A 219 -23.05 -10.25 5.64
C THR A 219 -23.57 -8.84 5.57
N PHE A 220 -24.78 -8.64 6.03
CA PHE A 220 -25.46 -7.34 6.12
C PHE A 220 -25.38 -6.81 7.53
N PHE A 221 -25.11 -5.50 7.67
CA PHE A 221 -25.05 -4.79 8.93
C PHE A 221 -26.10 -3.68 8.96
N GLY A 222 -26.85 -3.57 10.04
CA GLY A 222 -27.81 -2.48 10.21
C GLY A 222 -28.22 -2.28 11.66
N ASP A 223 -27.97 -1.08 12.22
CA ASP A 223 -28.37 -0.66 13.57
C ASP A 223 -28.06 -1.72 14.67
N GLY A 224 -26.85 -2.35 14.60
CA GLY A 224 -26.44 -3.42 15.51
C GLY A 224 -26.96 -4.82 15.18
N ILE A 225 -27.77 -4.97 14.13
CA ILE A 225 -28.23 -6.28 13.64
C ILE A 225 -27.27 -6.76 12.54
N GLN A 226 -26.96 -8.04 12.58
CA GLN A 226 -26.15 -8.71 11.56
C GLN A 226 -26.90 -9.91 11.00
N LYS A 227 -26.82 -10.10 9.67
CA LYS A 227 -27.41 -11.24 8.97
C LYS A 227 -26.48 -11.67 7.85
N SER A 228 -26.20 -12.96 7.75
CA SER A 228 -25.35 -13.54 6.70
C SER A 228 -26.15 -14.47 5.80
N VAL A 229 -25.74 -14.53 4.53
CA VAL A 229 -26.29 -15.44 3.52
C VAL A 229 -25.17 -15.87 2.58
N THR A 230 -25.17 -17.14 2.19
CA THR A 230 -24.29 -17.65 1.14
C THR A 230 -24.97 -17.50 -0.20
N VAL A 231 -24.24 -16.99 -1.19
CA VAL A 231 -24.67 -16.79 -2.56
C VAL A 231 -23.75 -17.60 -3.46
N SER A 232 -24.29 -18.56 -4.19
CA SER A 232 -23.51 -19.38 -5.11
C SER A 232 -23.17 -18.63 -6.38
N GLY A 233 -22.01 -18.92 -6.97
CA GLY A 233 -21.57 -18.30 -8.22
C GLY A 233 -22.56 -18.54 -9.38
N SER A 234 -22.79 -17.52 -10.19
CA SER A 234 -23.69 -17.56 -11.34
C SER A 234 -23.18 -16.63 -12.44
N ALA A 235 -23.48 -17.00 -13.69
CA ALA A 235 -23.18 -16.15 -14.86
C ALA A 235 -24.15 -14.94 -14.99
N THR A 236 -25.19 -14.88 -14.15
CA THR A 236 -26.22 -13.82 -14.21
C THR A 236 -26.38 -13.17 -12.84
N ALA A 237 -26.82 -11.90 -12.85
CA ALA A 237 -27.13 -11.16 -11.64
C ALA A 237 -28.12 -11.92 -10.76
N GLN A 238 -27.81 -12.00 -9.48
CA GLN A 238 -28.62 -12.69 -8.49
C GLN A 238 -29.29 -11.69 -7.57
N ARG A 239 -30.50 -12.06 -7.16
CA ARG A 239 -31.29 -11.30 -6.20
C ARG A 239 -31.25 -11.99 -4.84
N VAL A 240 -30.65 -11.35 -3.88
CA VAL A 240 -30.51 -11.85 -2.51
C VAL A 240 -31.49 -11.13 -1.60
N ARG A 241 -32.28 -11.89 -0.85
CA ARG A 241 -33.22 -11.32 0.10
C ARG A 241 -32.53 -10.84 1.37
N VAL A 242 -32.60 -9.54 1.64
CA VAL A 242 -32.02 -8.91 2.84
C VAL A 242 -33.07 -8.85 3.97
N ASP A 243 -34.19 -8.19 3.73
CA ASP A 243 -35.30 -7.97 4.63
C ASP A 243 -34.86 -7.47 6.02
N MET A 244 -34.17 -6.34 6.03
CA MET A 244 -33.63 -5.71 7.23
C MET A 244 -34.15 -4.28 7.35
N THR A 245 -34.59 -3.89 8.54
CA THR A 245 -35.02 -2.50 8.81
C THR A 245 -33.97 -1.81 9.66
N CYS A 246 -33.35 -0.73 9.13
CA CYS A 246 -32.31 0.01 9.78
C CYS A 246 -32.29 1.48 9.34
N ARG A 247 -31.54 2.31 10.07
CA ARG A 247 -31.19 3.69 9.66
C ARG A 247 -29.92 3.71 8.84
N LYS A 248 -28.89 2.97 9.30
CA LYS A 248 -27.61 2.82 8.63
C LYS A 248 -27.47 1.39 8.14
N PHE A 249 -26.83 1.23 7.00
CA PHE A 249 -26.67 -0.08 6.35
C PHE A 249 -25.25 -0.21 5.81
N GLY A 250 -24.70 -1.39 5.94
CA GLY A 250 -23.42 -1.78 5.35
C GLY A 250 -23.44 -3.26 4.98
N LEU A 251 -22.49 -3.68 4.18
CA LEU A 251 -22.35 -5.08 3.80
C LEU A 251 -20.89 -5.49 3.70
N ARG A 252 -20.63 -6.77 4.00
CA ARG A 252 -19.34 -7.43 3.82
C ARG A 252 -19.53 -8.60 2.88
N ILE A 253 -18.63 -8.76 1.94
CA ILE A 253 -18.59 -9.89 1.00
C ILE A 253 -17.28 -10.63 1.21
N VAL A 254 -17.36 -11.92 1.42
CA VAL A 254 -16.21 -12.78 1.70
C VAL A 254 -16.21 -13.96 0.74
N SER A 255 -15.05 -14.29 0.17
CA SER A 255 -14.81 -15.48 -0.63
C SER A 255 -13.49 -16.13 -0.27
N ILE A 256 -13.39 -17.44 -0.46
CA ILE A 256 -12.13 -18.20 -0.41
C ILE A 256 -11.63 -18.57 -1.82
N ASP A 257 -12.36 -18.18 -2.85
CA ASP A 257 -11.99 -18.45 -4.24
C ASP A 257 -10.74 -17.64 -4.64
N ASP A 258 -9.91 -18.18 -5.50
CA ASP A 258 -8.65 -17.57 -5.90
C ASP A 258 -8.82 -16.28 -6.71
N ALA A 259 -9.87 -16.20 -7.51
CA ALA A 259 -10.16 -15.04 -8.35
C ALA A 259 -11.64 -14.60 -8.27
N PRO A 260 -12.12 -14.21 -7.08
CA PRO A 260 -13.52 -13.82 -6.94
C PRO A 260 -13.79 -12.55 -7.74
N LYS A 261 -14.78 -12.62 -8.61
CA LYS A 261 -15.31 -11.45 -9.30
C LYS A 261 -16.70 -11.16 -8.76
N VAL A 262 -16.81 -10.06 -8.05
CA VAL A 262 -18.09 -9.53 -7.57
C VAL A 262 -18.26 -8.15 -8.17
N SER A 263 -19.34 -7.93 -8.87
CA SER A 263 -19.59 -6.65 -9.52
C SER A 263 -20.98 -6.13 -9.24
N ARG A 264 -21.11 -4.81 -9.31
CA ARG A 264 -22.36 -4.07 -9.29
C ARG A 264 -23.29 -4.41 -8.13
N PRO A 265 -22.86 -4.39 -6.85
CA PRO A 265 -23.77 -4.56 -5.74
C PRO A 265 -24.77 -3.40 -5.74
N GLN A 266 -26.04 -3.72 -5.97
CA GLN A 266 -27.14 -2.75 -5.98
C GLN A 266 -28.12 -3.08 -4.86
N ILE A 267 -28.44 -2.08 -4.04
CA ILE A 267 -29.33 -2.23 -2.88
C ILE A 267 -30.70 -1.61 -3.22
N TYR A 268 -31.74 -2.40 -3.05
CA TYR A 268 -33.11 -1.92 -3.17
C TYR A 268 -33.76 -1.78 -1.78
N TYR A 269 -34.15 -0.57 -1.45
CA TYR A 269 -34.76 -0.26 -0.17
C TYR A 269 -36.00 0.68 -0.33
N ARG A 270 -36.82 0.76 0.71
CA ARG A 270 -37.91 1.73 0.83
C ARG A 270 -37.90 2.37 2.20
N TYR A 271 -38.38 3.57 2.31
CA TYR A 271 -38.62 4.23 3.60
C TYR A 271 -39.76 3.58 4.33
N THR A 272 -39.67 3.50 5.67
CA THR A 272 -40.67 2.99 6.57
C THR A 272 -41.18 4.08 7.50
#